data_9a765f57257dacc38e8f0b2770a9aba7
#
_entry.id   9a765f57257dacc38e8f0b2770a9aba7
#
_cell.length_a   1.000
_cell.length_b   1.000
_cell.length_c   1.000
_cell.angle_alpha   90.00
_cell.angle_beta   90.00
_cell.angle_gamma   90.00
#
_symmetry.space_group_name_H-M   'P 1'
#
loop_
_entity.id
_entity.type
_entity.pdbx_description
1 polymer ?
#
loop_
_entity_poly.entity_id
_entity_poly.type
_entity_poly.pdbx_seq_one_letter_code
_entity_poly.pdbx_strand_id
1 'polypeptide(L)'
;MCNRGTGTFYTWKRTYICEEIAMNDIAGYVEDLARRAKQASRSLGFASDEARCATVRAMAVALRDRADEVLTANAADMDAARAAGTSEGLLDRLLLTPVRIEGMAAGLEKLADLPDPVARVLDERDIDQGVHLRRVSVPLGLVAMVYEARPNVTADAAGICVRTGNACILRGGSIAQNSCVAIAHILADAVEAYGFDRACVSIIETTDRAATAALMSLRGVVDVLIPRGGAGLIQRCVRESLVPVIETGTGNCHTYVHASADFAKARAIVMNAKTQRVGVCNACESLLVDEAVADAFLPGMLAELAAAGVTIHGDSVAREAARDADILGSFVDA
;
A
#
# COMPACT_ATOMS: atom_id res chain seq x y z
N MET A 1 49.53 12.40 38.35
CA MET A 1 49.75 11.31 37.36
C MET A 1 48.43 10.86 36.82
N CYS A 2 48.11 11.26 35.61
CA CYS A 2 46.82 11.05 34.96
C CYS A 2 46.85 9.72 34.25
N ASN A 3 45.97 8.77 34.57
CA ASN A 3 45.86 7.52 33.88
C ASN A 3 44.69 7.61 32.91
N ARG A 4 44.98 7.55 31.62
CA ARG A 4 44.01 7.60 30.51
C ARG A 4 43.39 6.21 30.38
N GLY A 5 42.09 6.10 30.70
CA GLY A 5 41.29 4.92 30.39
C GLY A 5 40.94 4.89 28.92
N THR A 6 41.41 3.87 28.24
CA THR A 6 41.07 3.53 26.84
C THR A 6 39.64 3.06 26.78
N GLY A 7 38.76 3.90 26.26
CA GLY A 7 37.39 3.51 25.93
C GLY A 7 37.37 2.53 24.76
N THR A 8 36.97 1.30 25.04
CA THR A 8 36.72 0.28 24.02
C THR A 8 35.37 0.57 23.41
N PHE A 9 35.35 1.11 22.19
CA PHE A 9 34.16 1.23 21.39
C PHE A 9 33.72 -0.17 20.94
N TYR A 10 32.66 -0.70 21.52
CA TYR A 10 32.01 -1.89 21.01
C TYR A 10 31.21 -1.49 19.76
N THR A 11 31.78 -1.71 18.59
CA THR A 11 31.03 -1.72 17.35
C THR A 11 30.13 -2.96 17.35
N TRP A 12 28.84 -2.75 17.58
CA TRP A 12 27.83 -3.77 17.38
C TRP A 12 27.73 -4.03 15.86
N LYS A 13 28.58 -4.92 15.33
CA LYS A 13 28.24 -5.64 14.10
C LYS A 13 27.13 -6.60 14.49
N ARG A 14 25.87 -6.16 14.32
CA ARG A 14 24.72 -7.04 14.31
C ARG A 14 24.87 -7.88 13.05
N THR A 15 25.52 -9.02 13.17
CA THR A 15 25.50 -10.07 12.16
C THR A 15 24.05 -10.55 12.16
N TYR A 16 23.26 -10.10 11.17
CA TYR A 16 22.04 -10.78 10.84
C TYR A 16 22.47 -12.17 10.42
N ILE A 17 22.29 -13.12 11.31
CA ILE A 17 22.32 -14.52 10.96
C ILE A 17 21.07 -14.67 10.06
N CYS A 18 21.26 -14.58 8.73
CA CYS A 18 20.46 -15.35 7.84
C CYS A 18 20.76 -16.79 8.25
N GLU A 19 19.98 -17.32 9.20
CA GLU A 19 19.83 -18.77 9.28
C GLU A 19 19.44 -19.15 7.88
N GLU A 20 20.29 -19.91 7.18
CA GLU A 20 19.94 -20.57 5.95
C GLU A 20 18.68 -21.36 6.29
N ILE A 21 17.53 -20.74 5.99
CA ILE A 21 16.24 -21.44 6.01
C ILE A 21 16.49 -22.58 5.05
N ALA A 22 16.60 -23.77 5.58
CA ALA A 22 16.73 -24.96 4.78
C ALA A 22 15.60 -24.87 3.75
N MET A 23 15.94 -24.71 2.47
CA MET A 23 15.00 -24.40 1.38
C MET A 23 13.86 -25.44 1.22
N ASN A 24 13.75 -26.36 2.16
CA ASN A 24 12.79 -27.47 2.16
C ASN A 24 11.54 -27.23 3.03
N ASP A 25 11.44 -26.16 3.86
CA ASP A 25 10.24 -25.92 4.68
C ASP A 25 9.80 -24.46 4.72
N ILE A 26 9.51 -23.90 3.56
CA ILE A 26 8.94 -22.55 3.44
C ILE A 26 7.58 -22.45 4.15
N ALA A 27 6.79 -23.51 4.15
CA ALA A 27 5.48 -23.52 4.80
C ALA A 27 5.61 -23.41 6.32
N GLY A 28 6.52 -24.19 6.93
CA GLY A 28 6.81 -24.11 8.37
C GLY A 28 7.35 -22.73 8.77
N TYR A 29 8.26 -22.14 7.98
CA TYR A 29 8.75 -20.78 8.21
C TYR A 29 7.62 -19.76 8.25
N VAL A 30 6.72 -19.78 7.25
CA VAL A 30 5.59 -18.83 7.17
C VAL A 30 4.60 -19.07 8.30
N GLU A 31 4.33 -20.32 8.66
CA GLU A 31 3.44 -20.66 9.76
C GLU A 31 3.99 -20.17 11.11
N ASP A 32 5.26 -20.39 11.40
CA ASP A 32 5.92 -19.93 12.63
C ASP A 32 5.89 -18.42 12.74
N LEU A 33 6.21 -17.72 11.64
CA LEU A 33 6.16 -16.26 11.58
C LEU A 33 4.73 -15.76 11.86
N ALA A 34 3.73 -16.35 11.23
CA ALA A 34 2.33 -15.97 11.40
C ALA A 34 1.82 -16.27 12.83
N ARG A 35 2.20 -17.40 13.42
CA ARG A 35 1.80 -17.75 14.80
C ARG A 35 2.38 -16.78 15.82
N ARG A 36 3.65 -16.37 15.67
CA ARG A 36 4.28 -15.34 16.52
C ARG A 36 3.56 -14.00 16.36
N ALA A 37 3.30 -13.56 15.13
CA ALA A 37 2.56 -12.32 14.86
C ALA A 37 1.13 -12.38 15.44
N LYS A 38 0.44 -13.52 15.32
CA LYS A 38 -0.89 -13.73 15.90
C LYS A 38 -0.87 -13.62 17.43
N GLN A 39 0.14 -14.15 18.08
CA GLN A 39 0.29 -14.01 19.53
C GLN A 39 0.55 -12.55 19.91
N ALA A 40 1.44 -11.87 19.20
CA ALA A 40 1.78 -10.47 19.41
C ALA A 40 0.58 -9.52 19.24
N SER A 41 -0.37 -9.84 18.32
CA SER A 41 -1.53 -9.00 18.07
C SER A 41 -2.40 -8.72 19.30
N ARG A 42 -2.35 -9.61 20.29
CA ARG A 42 -3.14 -9.46 21.54
C ARG A 42 -2.72 -8.21 22.31
N SER A 43 -1.43 -7.91 22.40
CA SER A 43 -0.92 -6.73 23.12
C SER A 43 -1.40 -5.43 22.47
N LEU A 44 -1.40 -5.33 21.14
CA LEU A 44 -1.93 -4.18 20.43
C LEU A 44 -3.45 -4.05 20.55
N GLY A 45 -4.16 -5.18 20.53
CA GLY A 45 -5.62 -5.21 20.65
C GLY A 45 -6.16 -4.66 21.97
N PHE A 46 -5.37 -4.78 23.05
CA PHE A 46 -5.70 -4.24 24.37
C PHE A 46 -5.02 -2.89 24.68
N ALA A 47 -4.18 -2.38 23.78
CA ALA A 47 -3.49 -1.11 23.96
C ALA A 47 -4.47 0.08 23.93
N SER A 48 -4.15 1.11 24.70
CA SER A 48 -4.92 2.38 24.67
C SER A 48 -4.72 3.10 23.32
N ASP A 49 -5.62 4.02 23.00
CA ASP A 49 -5.50 4.87 21.81
C ASP A 49 -4.18 5.66 21.82
N GLU A 50 -3.84 6.26 22.97
CA GLU A 50 -2.61 7.03 23.14
C GLU A 50 -1.37 6.17 22.86
N ALA A 51 -1.34 4.92 23.35
CA ALA A 51 -0.20 4.02 23.14
C ALA A 51 -0.05 3.66 21.66
N ARG A 52 -1.16 3.34 20.97
CA ARG A 52 -1.15 3.05 19.52
C ARG A 52 -0.73 4.28 18.70
N CYS A 53 -1.27 5.47 19.01
CA CYS A 53 -0.89 6.73 18.35
C CYS A 53 0.60 7.03 18.54
N ALA A 54 1.10 6.92 19.76
CA ALA A 54 2.49 7.19 20.06
C ALA A 54 3.43 6.19 19.37
N THR A 55 3.04 4.91 19.29
CA THR A 55 3.79 3.90 18.53
C THR A 55 3.86 4.23 17.04
N VAL A 56 2.75 4.64 16.42
CA VAL A 56 2.73 5.03 15.00
C VAL A 56 3.59 6.27 14.75
N ARG A 57 3.59 7.25 15.67
CA ARG A 57 4.51 8.40 15.58
C ARG A 57 5.98 7.99 15.74
N ALA A 58 6.28 7.05 16.63
CA ALA A 58 7.63 6.50 16.76
C ALA A 58 8.09 5.78 15.48
N MET A 59 7.18 5.06 14.81
CA MET A 59 7.46 4.47 13.49
C MET A 59 7.82 5.54 12.45
N ALA A 60 7.14 6.69 12.43
CA ALA A 60 7.45 7.80 11.54
C ALA A 60 8.84 8.40 11.80
N VAL A 61 9.18 8.60 13.07
CA VAL A 61 10.50 9.09 13.49
C VAL A 61 11.60 8.10 13.07
N ALA A 62 11.40 6.81 13.33
CA ALA A 62 12.37 5.77 12.98
C ALA A 62 12.63 5.69 11.47
N LEU A 63 11.62 5.89 10.63
CA LEU A 63 11.79 5.96 9.17
C LEU A 63 12.64 7.15 8.74
N ARG A 64 12.47 8.32 9.37
CA ARG A 64 13.30 9.50 9.10
C ARG A 64 14.75 9.28 9.53
N ASP A 65 14.95 8.81 10.75
CA ASP A 65 16.28 8.61 11.34
C ASP A 65 17.10 7.57 10.60
N ARG A 66 16.43 6.57 9.99
CA ARG A 66 17.05 5.46 9.27
C ARG A 66 16.78 5.51 7.76
N ALA A 67 16.50 6.69 7.20
CA ALA A 67 16.21 6.86 5.79
C ALA A 67 17.31 6.34 4.87
N ASP A 68 18.58 6.50 5.26
CA ASP A 68 19.73 6.03 4.47
C ASP A 68 19.79 4.51 4.34
N GLU A 69 19.32 3.76 5.36
CA GLU A 69 19.21 2.29 5.27
C GLU A 69 18.20 1.89 4.21
N VAL A 70 17.05 2.58 4.18
CA VAL A 70 15.98 2.35 3.20
C VAL A 70 16.45 2.71 1.80
N LEU A 71 17.14 3.84 1.62
CA LEU A 71 17.69 4.28 0.33
C LEU A 71 18.72 3.31 -0.20
N THR A 72 19.61 2.80 0.66
CA THR A 72 20.62 1.80 0.30
C THR A 72 19.95 0.49 -0.18
N ALA A 73 18.96 0.00 0.54
CA ALA A 73 18.19 -1.18 0.15
C ALA A 73 17.43 -0.95 -1.18
N ASN A 74 16.86 0.24 -1.36
CA ASN A 74 16.16 0.59 -2.58
C ASN A 74 17.10 0.72 -3.79
N ALA A 75 18.30 1.22 -3.62
CA ALA A 75 19.30 1.27 -4.70
C ALA A 75 19.60 -0.14 -5.24
N ALA A 76 19.76 -1.13 -4.37
CA ALA A 76 19.97 -2.53 -4.78
C ALA A 76 18.77 -3.09 -5.56
N ASP A 77 17.53 -2.82 -5.11
CA ASP A 77 16.32 -3.23 -5.83
C ASP A 77 16.22 -2.55 -7.20
N MET A 78 16.54 -1.25 -7.28
CA MET A 78 16.53 -0.48 -8.53
C MET A 78 17.55 -0.98 -9.55
N ASP A 79 18.74 -1.32 -9.11
CA ASP A 79 19.82 -1.83 -9.98
C ASP A 79 19.43 -3.22 -10.53
N ALA A 80 18.90 -4.10 -9.67
CA ALA A 80 18.39 -5.40 -10.10
C ALA A 80 17.21 -5.28 -11.08
N ALA A 81 16.29 -4.37 -10.82
CA ALA A 81 15.13 -4.15 -11.69
C ALA A 81 15.53 -3.59 -13.06
N ARG A 82 16.47 -2.64 -13.12
CA ARG A 82 17.03 -2.13 -14.39
C ARG A 82 17.73 -3.22 -15.18
N ALA A 83 18.58 -4.02 -14.51
CA ALA A 83 19.27 -5.13 -15.14
C ALA A 83 18.29 -6.18 -15.72
N ALA A 84 17.12 -6.34 -15.09
CA ALA A 84 16.05 -7.22 -15.57
C ALA A 84 15.16 -6.61 -16.67
N GLY A 85 15.43 -5.39 -17.13
CA GLY A 85 14.65 -4.72 -18.18
C GLY A 85 13.24 -4.29 -17.74
N THR A 86 13.06 -3.97 -16.45
CA THR A 86 11.77 -3.53 -15.92
C THR A 86 11.33 -2.21 -16.58
N SER A 87 10.04 -2.10 -16.89
CA SER A 87 9.47 -0.90 -17.54
C SER A 87 9.59 0.35 -16.65
N GLU A 88 9.72 1.53 -17.26
CA GLU A 88 9.85 2.83 -16.58
C GLU A 88 8.71 3.08 -15.57
N GLY A 89 7.47 2.72 -15.90
CA GLY A 89 6.34 2.88 -15.00
C GLY A 89 6.43 2.02 -13.73
N LEU A 90 7.08 0.84 -13.80
CA LEU A 90 7.36 0.01 -12.64
C LEU A 90 8.59 0.51 -11.88
N LEU A 91 9.63 1.01 -12.58
CA LEU A 91 10.79 1.64 -11.95
C LEU A 91 10.38 2.89 -11.16
N ASP A 92 9.49 3.74 -11.69
CA ASP A 92 8.96 4.89 -10.92
C ASP A 92 8.20 4.45 -9.64
N ARG A 93 7.46 3.35 -9.71
CA ARG A 93 6.74 2.82 -8.53
C ARG A 93 7.69 2.24 -7.48
N LEU A 94 8.80 1.66 -7.92
CA LEU A 94 9.80 1.05 -7.07
C LEU A 94 10.70 2.09 -6.39
N LEU A 95 11.03 3.15 -7.12
CA LEU A 95 11.98 4.17 -6.69
C LEU A 95 11.56 4.83 -5.37
N LEU A 96 12.43 4.83 -4.39
CA LEU A 96 12.34 5.65 -3.19
C LEU A 96 13.34 6.81 -3.27
N THR A 97 12.91 7.96 -2.79
CA THR A 97 13.73 9.16 -2.64
C THR A 97 13.57 9.68 -1.22
N PRO A 98 14.44 10.57 -0.72
CA PRO A 98 14.24 11.20 0.59
C PRO A 98 12.85 11.83 0.74
N VAL A 99 12.34 12.46 -0.32
CA VAL A 99 10.99 13.06 -0.33
C VAL A 99 9.90 12.01 -0.22
N ARG A 100 10.05 10.84 -0.87
CA ARG A 100 9.08 9.74 -0.77
C ARG A 100 9.11 9.08 0.61
N ILE A 101 10.29 8.96 1.24
CA ILE A 101 10.42 8.46 2.60
C ILE A 101 9.77 9.45 3.59
N GLU A 102 10.04 10.75 3.45
CA GLU A 102 9.36 11.77 4.24
C GLU A 102 7.84 11.71 4.05
N GLY A 103 7.37 11.48 2.83
CA GLY A 103 5.94 11.27 2.55
C GLY A 103 5.34 10.08 3.30
N MET A 104 6.07 8.95 3.44
CA MET A 104 5.65 7.82 4.25
C MET A 104 5.57 8.19 5.74
N ALA A 105 6.59 8.85 6.28
CA ALA A 105 6.63 9.28 7.67
C ALA A 105 5.50 10.27 8.00
N ALA A 106 5.29 11.28 7.15
CA ALA A 106 4.18 12.23 7.29
C ALA A 106 2.80 11.54 7.16
N GLY A 107 2.71 10.48 6.34
CA GLY A 107 1.51 9.64 6.24
C GLY A 107 1.19 8.93 7.55
N LEU A 108 2.19 8.37 8.22
CA LEU A 108 2.04 7.75 9.55
C LEU A 108 1.62 8.76 10.61
N GLU A 109 2.19 9.97 10.62
CA GLU A 109 1.78 11.03 11.55
C GLU A 109 0.31 11.42 11.35
N LYS A 110 -0.11 11.65 10.10
CA LYS A 110 -1.52 11.92 9.79
C LYS A 110 -2.44 10.79 10.23
N LEU A 111 -1.99 9.53 10.07
CA LEU A 111 -2.74 8.37 10.52
C LEU A 111 -2.91 8.35 12.03
N ALA A 112 -1.87 8.75 12.79
CA ALA A 112 -1.93 8.85 14.24
C ALA A 112 -2.90 9.95 14.73
N ASP A 113 -3.15 10.98 13.91
CA ASP A 113 -4.07 12.08 14.22
C ASP A 113 -5.55 11.76 13.94
N LEU A 114 -5.83 10.63 13.28
CA LEU A 114 -7.20 10.22 12.99
C LEU A 114 -7.91 9.75 14.27
N PRO A 115 -9.24 9.93 14.37
CA PRO A 115 -10.03 9.42 15.47
C PRO A 115 -9.83 7.91 15.68
N ASP A 116 -9.88 7.47 16.96
CA ASP A 116 -9.74 6.04 17.28
C ASP A 116 -10.84 5.21 16.60
N PRO A 117 -10.49 4.23 15.77
CA PRO A 117 -11.47 3.33 15.17
C PRO A 117 -11.88 2.17 16.08
N VAL A 118 -11.16 1.95 17.20
CA VAL A 118 -11.37 0.82 18.12
C VAL A 118 -12.38 1.21 19.20
N ALA A 119 -13.20 0.27 19.61
CA ALA A 119 -14.25 0.42 20.62
C ALA A 119 -15.33 1.49 20.29
N ARG A 120 -15.46 1.90 19.03
CA ARG A 120 -16.53 2.79 18.60
C ARG A 120 -17.88 2.07 18.71
N VAL A 121 -18.87 2.72 19.32
CA VAL A 121 -20.23 2.24 19.30
C VAL A 121 -20.81 2.48 17.91
N LEU A 122 -21.15 1.40 17.21
CA LEU A 122 -21.70 1.40 15.85
C LEU A 122 -23.23 1.33 15.84
N ASP A 123 -23.80 0.70 16.89
CA ASP A 123 -25.23 0.56 17.09
C ASP A 123 -25.48 0.31 18.58
N GLU A 124 -26.56 0.88 19.11
CA GLU A 124 -26.96 0.74 20.52
C GLU A 124 -28.47 0.73 20.60
N ARG A 125 -29.07 -0.28 21.28
CA ARG A 125 -30.49 -0.42 21.42
C ARG A 125 -30.87 -1.32 22.59
N ASP A 126 -32.00 -1.05 23.17
CA ASP A 126 -32.65 -1.97 24.11
C ASP A 126 -33.43 -3.02 23.35
N ILE A 127 -33.30 -4.26 23.75
CA ILE A 127 -34.09 -5.39 23.27
C ILE A 127 -34.99 -5.94 24.40
N ASP A 128 -35.88 -6.85 24.06
CA ASP A 128 -36.83 -7.41 25.02
C ASP A 128 -36.17 -7.87 26.32
N GLN A 129 -36.92 -7.79 27.42
CA GLN A 129 -36.52 -8.22 28.76
C GLN A 129 -35.40 -7.36 29.42
N GLY A 130 -35.23 -6.08 28.97
CA GLY A 130 -34.31 -5.14 29.60
C GLY A 130 -32.83 -5.39 29.30
N VAL A 131 -32.54 -6.11 28.20
CA VAL A 131 -31.15 -6.32 27.72
C VAL A 131 -30.75 -5.13 26.86
N HIS A 132 -29.65 -4.50 27.26
CA HIS A 132 -29.00 -3.42 26.50
C HIS A 132 -27.96 -3.99 25.54
N LEU A 133 -28.20 -3.88 24.22
CA LEU A 133 -27.29 -4.38 23.16
C LEU A 133 -26.44 -3.26 22.58
N ARG A 134 -25.13 -3.45 22.55
CA ARG A 134 -24.18 -2.54 21.90
C ARG A 134 -23.35 -3.29 20.89
N ARG A 135 -23.26 -2.77 19.67
CA ARG A 135 -22.31 -3.23 18.64
C ARG A 135 -21.13 -2.29 18.63
N VAL A 136 -19.93 -2.82 18.92
CA VAL A 136 -18.70 -2.03 18.98
C VAL A 136 -17.68 -2.57 17.96
N SER A 137 -16.82 -1.67 17.44
CA SER A 137 -15.70 -2.07 16.61
C SER A 137 -14.59 -2.68 17.45
N VAL A 138 -13.94 -3.72 16.93
CA VAL A 138 -12.82 -4.42 17.58
C VAL A 138 -11.71 -4.69 16.57
N PRO A 139 -10.44 -4.82 16.99
CA PRO A 139 -9.37 -5.28 16.12
C PRO A 139 -9.66 -6.65 15.51
N LEU A 140 -9.17 -6.88 14.29
CA LEU A 140 -9.30 -8.17 13.59
C LEU A 140 -8.35 -9.22 14.17
N GLY A 141 -7.15 -8.81 14.56
CA GLY A 141 -6.10 -9.67 15.06
C GLY A 141 -4.85 -9.65 14.18
N LEU A 142 -4.60 -10.69 13.38
CA LEU A 142 -3.50 -10.76 12.42
C LEU A 142 -3.99 -10.49 11.00
N VAL A 143 -3.50 -9.41 10.41
CA VAL A 143 -3.77 -9.02 9.02
C VAL A 143 -2.60 -9.43 8.14
N ALA A 144 -2.85 -10.25 7.12
CA ALA A 144 -1.88 -10.54 6.07
C ALA A 144 -2.04 -9.55 4.91
N MET A 145 -0.94 -8.99 4.42
CA MET A 145 -0.93 -8.19 3.20
C MET A 145 0.04 -8.75 2.18
N VAL A 146 -0.47 -9.03 0.98
CA VAL A 146 0.33 -9.45 -0.17
C VAL A 146 0.26 -8.35 -1.22
N TYR A 147 1.42 -7.77 -1.59
CA TYR A 147 1.46 -6.61 -2.48
C TYR A 147 2.62 -6.69 -3.48
N GLU A 148 2.48 -5.97 -4.58
CA GLU A 148 3.47 -5.90 -5.65
C GLU A 148 4.48 -4.77 -5.42
N ALA A 149 5.14 -4.32 -6.45
CA ALA A 149 6.24 -3.37 -6.55
C ALA A 149 5.96 -1.96 -5.97
N ARG A 150 5.65 -1.87 -4.69
CA ARG A 150 5.37 -0.60 -4.00
C ARG A 150 5.91 -0.63 -2.56
N PRO A 151 7.19 -0.28 -2.34
CA PRO A 151 7.79 -0.32 -1.00
C PRO A 151 7.04 0.49 0.04
N ASN A 152 6.43 1.63 -0.33
CA ASN A 152 5.64 2.46 0.56
C ASN A 152 4.44 1.73 1.21
N VAL A 153 3.88 0.71 0.54
CA VAL A 153 2.77 -0.08 1.09
C VAL A 153 3.17 -0.78 2.39
N THR A 154 4.46 -1.11 2.56
CA THR A 154 4.98 -1.68 3.80
C THR A 154 4.72 -0.75 4.99
N ALA A 155 5.02 0.54 4.85
CA ALA A 155 4.80 1.53 5.90
C ALA A 155 3.31 1.81 6.12
N ASP A 156 2.55 1.98 5.04
CA ASP A 156 1.11 2.23 5.10
C ASP A 156 0.38 1.07 5.80
N ALA A 157 0.68 -0.17 5.41
CA ALA A 157 0.06 -1.36 5.97
C ALA A 157 0.39 -1.56 7.46
N ALA A 158 1.66 -1.46 7.82
CA ALA A 158 2.09 -1.59 9.20
C ALA A 158 1.48 -0.49 10.09
N GLY A 159 1.49 0.76 9.62
CA GLY A 159 0.91 1.88 10.34
C GLY A 159 -0.59 1.71 10.60
N ILE A 160 -1.36 1.35 9.56
CA ILE A 160 -2.80 1.11 9.68
C ILE A 160 -3.07 -0.05 10.65
N CYS A 161 -2.34 -1.14 10.56
CA CYS A 161 -2.53 -2.29 11.45
C CYS A 161 -2.25 -1.90 12.90
N VAL A 162 -1.12 -1.28 13.21
CA VAL A 162 -0.77 -0.83 14.56
C VAL A 162 -1.80 0.17 15.09
N ARG A 163 -2.20 1.17 14.29
CA ARG A 163 -3.18 2.18 14.67
C ARG A 163 -4.53 1.58 15.02
N THR A 164 -4.93 0.50 14.35
CA THR A 164 -6.20 -0.19 14.52
C THR A 164 -6.12 -1.38 15.48
N GLY A 165 -5.02 -1.53 16.23
CA GLY A 165 -4.84 -2.58 17.23
C GLY A 165 -4.57 -3.96 16.64
N ASN A 166 -4.10 -4.05 15.40
CA ASN A 166 -3.81 -5.31 14.71
C ASN A 166 -2.29 -5.52 14.54
N ALA A 167 -1.85 -6.76 14.55
CA ALA A 167 -0.55 -7.12 13.99
C ALA A 167 -0.66 -7.34 12.48
N CYS A 168 0.45 -7.26 11.77
CA CYS A 168 0.51 -7.55 10.35
C CYS A 168 1.62 -8.55 10.00
N ILE A 169 1.35 -9.36 8.96
CA ILE A 169 2.35 -10.14 8.26
C ILE A 169 2.37 -9.71 6.79
N LEU A 170 3.51 -9.21 6.35
CA LEU A 170 3.68 -8.53 5.08
C LEU A 170 4.42 -9.44 4.09
N ARG A 171 4.00 -9.41 2.81
CA ARG A 171 4.69 -10.06 1.71
C ARG A 171 4.78 -9.11 0.53
N GLY A 172 5.92 -8.46 0.35
CA GLY A 172 6.22 -7.57 -0.77
C GLY A 172 6.51 -8.32 -2.07
N GLY A 173 6.42 -7.62 -3.20
CA GLY A 173 6.82 -8.14 -4.49
C GLY A 173 8.34 -8.36 -4.56
N SER A 174 8.77 -9.38 -5.31
CA SER A 174 10.20 -9.76 -5.41
C SER A 174 11.13 -8.64 -5.88
N ILE A 175 10.63 -7.73 -6.72
CA ILE A 175 11.43 -6.60 -7.23
C ILE A 175 11.66 -5.49 -6.19
N ALA A 176 10.96 -5.51 -5.06
CA ALA A 176 11.05 -4.53 -3.98
C ALA A 176 11.47 -5.16 -2.65
N GLN A 177 12.02 -6.37 -2.70
CA GLN A 177 12.24 -7.19 -1.50
C GLN A 177 13.14 -6.51 -0.48
N ASN A 178 14.30 -5.99 -0.91
CA ASN A 178 15.25 -5.36 0.01
C ASN A 178 14.65 -4.11 0.66
N SER A 179 13.99 -3.26 -0.12
CA SER A 179 13.31 -2.07 0.39
C SER A 179 12.20 -2.41 1.40
N CYS A 180 11.36 -3.40 1.08
CA CYS A 180 10.26 -3.81 1.95
C CYS A 180 10.77 -4.39 3.27
N VAL A 181 11.82 -5.23 3.23
CA VAL A 181 12.43 -5.81 4.43
C VAL A 181 13.05 -4.72 5.30
N ALA A 182 13.83 -3.80 4.72
CA ALA A 182 14.43 -2.69 5.46
C ALA A 182 13.36 -1.84 6.18
N ILE A 183 12.31 -1.43 5.46
CA ILE A 183 11.20 -0.66 6.04
C ILE A 183 10.52 -1.45 7.16
N ALA A 184 10.16 -2.72 6.94
CA ALA A 184 9.46 -3.52 7.94
C ALA A 184 10.29 -3.70 9.22
N HIS A 185 11.61 -3.93 9.09
CA HIS A 185 12.51 -4.05 10.25
C HIS A 185 12.60 -2.74 11.04
N ILE A 186 12.71 -1.60 10.36
CA ILE A 186 12.73 -0.28 11.02
C ILE A 186 11.44 -0.07 11.83
N LEU A 187 10.29 -0.39 11.24
CA LEU A 187 9.00 -0.24 11.90
C LEU A 187 8.81 -1.23 13.05
N ALA A 188 9.26 -2.47 12.88
CA ALA A 188 9.23 -3.48 13.94
C ALA A 188 10.13 -3.09 15.14
N ASP A 189 11.33 -2.55 14.87
CA ASP A 189 12.22 -2.03 15.92
C ASP A 189 11.57 -0.86 16.67
N ALA A 190 10.86 0.04 15.99
CA ALA A 190 10.13 1.14 16.60
C ALA A 190 8.98 0.64 17.49
N VAL A 191 8.24 -0.38 17.04
CA VAL A 191 7.17 -1.02 17.83
C VAL A 191 7.74 -1.67 19.10
N GLU A 192 8.88 -2.36 19.00
CA GLU A 192 9.57 -2.98 20.12
C GLU A 192 10.07 -1.93 21.12
N ALA A 193 10.69 -0.86 20.64
CA ALA A 193 11.18 0.24 21.48
C ALA A 193 10.05 0.94 22.27
N TYR A 194 8.82 0.84 21.77
CA TYR A 194 7.63 1.39 22.42
C TYR A 194 6.95 0.39 23.38
N GLY A 195 7.52 -0.80 23.56
CA GLY A 195 7.10 -1.79 24.55
C GLY A 195 6.12 -2.85 24.05
N PHE A 196 5.89 -2.94 22.73
CA PHE A 196 5.13 -4.03 22.13
C PHE A 196 6.06 -5.12 21.59
N ASP A 197 5.51 -6.29 21.30
CA ASP A 197 6.26 -7.37 20.67
C ASP A 197 6.64 -6.96 19.23
N ARG A 198 7.91 -7.12 18.88
CA ARG A 198 8.44 -6.86 17.54
C ARG A 198 7.66 -7.59 16.44
N ALA A 199 7.14 -8.77 16.75
CA ALA A 199 6.34 -9.59 15.83
C ALA A 199 5.00 -8.95 15.44
N CYS A 200 4.58 -7.83 16.06
CA CYS A 200 3.41 -7.07 15.61
C CYS A 200 3.57 -6.54 14.18
N VAL A 201 4.82 -6.33 13.73
CA VAL A 201 5.14 -6.01 12.33
C VAL A 201 6.10 -7.06 11.80
N SER A 202 5.58 -8.03 11.07
CA SER A 202 6.32 -9.15 10.50
C SER A 202 6.37 -9.06 8.98
N ILE A 203 7.47 -9.50 8.36
CA ILE A 203 7.61 -9.58 6.91
C ILE A 203 8.17 -10.93 6.48
N ILE A 204 7.66 -11.47 5.39
CA ILE A 204 8.20 -12.68 4.76
C ILE A 204 9.40 -12.28 3.91
N GLU A 205 10.58 -12.76 4.30
CA GLU A 205 11.86 -12.34 3.68
C GLU A 205 12.25 -13.17 2.44
N THR A 206 11.51 -14.22 2.12
CA THR A 206 11.74 -14.99 0.90
C THR A 206 10.92 -14.47 -0.29
N THR A 207 11.53 -14.48 -1.47
CA THR A 207 10.84 -14.16 -2.74
C THR A 207 10.08 -15.33 -3.32
N ASP A 208 10.18 -16.54 -2.73
CA ASP A 208 9.51 -17.72 -3.24
C ASP A 208 7.99 -17.55 -3.21
N ARG A 209 7.34 -17.96 -4.31
CA ARG A 209 5.88 -17.91 -4.45
C ARG A 209 5.16 -18.92 -3.55
N ALA A 210 5.85 -19.98 -3.12
CA ALA A 210 5.33 -20.96 -2.16
C ALA A 210 4.97 -20.30 -0.81
N ALA A 211 5.72 -19.25 -0.39
CA ALA A 211 5.41 -18.49 0.81
C ALA A 211 4.04 -17.80 0.76
N THR A 212 3.65 -17.29 -0.42
CA THR A 212 2.31 -16.71 -0.60
C THR A 212 1.22 -17.78 -0.50
N ALA A 213 1.44 -18.94 -1.10
CA ALA A 213 0.49 -20.06 -1.02
C ALA A 213 0.35 -20.58 0.43
N ALA A 214 1.48 -20.71 1.15
CA ALA A 214 1.47 -21.07 2.57
C ALA A 214 0.67 -20.03 3.39
N LEU A 215 0.92 -18.74 3.20
CA LEU A 215 0.20 -17.68 3.92
C LEU A 215 -1.32 -17.75 3.67
N MET A 216 -1.74 -17.99 2.42
CA MET A 216 -3.16 -18.12 2.03
C MET A 216 -3.84 -19.34 2.65
N SER A 217 -3.09 -20.36 3.08
CA SER A 217 -3.64 -21.58 3.68
C SER A 217 -3.83 -21.49 5.21
N LEU A 218 -3.31 -20.46 5.88
CA LEU A 218 -3.26 -20.35 7.35
C LEU A 218 -4.59 -19.88 7.97
N ARG A 219 -5.69 -20.56 7.62
CA ARG A 219 -7.00 -20.35 8.23
C ARG A 219 -6.95 -20.56 9.73
N GLY A 220 -7.51 -19.64 10.50
CA GLY A 220 -7.52 -19.70 11.98
C GLY A 220 -6.27 -19.14 12.65
N VAL A 221 -5.19 -18.88 11.90
CA VAL A 221 -4.01 -18.13 12.34
C VAL A 221 -4.07 -16.71 11.82
N VAL A 222 -4.20 -16.54 10.51
CA VAL A 222 -4.43 -15.26 9.85
C VAL A 222 -5.94 -14.99 9.84
N ASP A 223 -6.34 -13.79 10.28
CA ASP A 223 -7.76 -13.41 10.38
C ASP A 223 -8.30 -12.85 9.06
N VAL A 224 -7.46 -12.12 8.33
CA VAL A 224 -7.83 -11.55 7.03
C VAL A 224 -6.60 -11.39 6.14
N LEU A 225 -6.78 -11.60 4.83
CA LEU A 225 -5.80 -11.35 3.79
C LEU A 225 -6.26 -10.18 2.92
N ILE A 226 -5.36 -9.22 2.69
CA ILE A 226 -5.61 -8.05 1.85
C ILE A 226 -4.61 -8.06 0.69
N PRO A 227 -5.02 -8.47 -0.53
CA PRO A 227 -4.17 -8.39 -1.71
C PRO A 227 -4.13 -6.94 -2.25
N ARG A 228 -2.94 -6.49 -2.66
CA ARG A 228 -2.71 -5.17 -3.25
C ARG A 228 -1.81 -5.26 -4.49
N GLY A 229 -2.40 -5.31 -5.67
CA GLY A 229 -1.63 -5.48 -6.91
C GLY A 229 -2.52 -5.53 -8.13
N GLY A 230 -2.02 -6.14 -9.20
CA GLY A 230 -2.76 -6.35 -10.42
C GLY A 230 -3.89 -7.37 -10.26
N ALA A 231 -4.82 -7.37 -11.22
CA ALA A 231 -6.00 -8.24 -11.21
C ALA A 231 -5.64 -9.73 -11.03
N GLY A 232 -4.53 -10.19 -11.62
CA GLY A 232 -4.09 -11.58 -11.50
C GLY A 232 -3.76 -12.00 -10.07
N LEU A 233 -3.07 -11.15 -9.30
CA LEU A 233 -2.78 -11.41 -7.89
C LEU A 233 -4.07 -11.43 -7.06
N ILE A 234 -4.93 -10.44 -7.26
CA ILE A 234 -6.19 -10.30 -6.52
C ILE A 234 -7.07 -11.53 -6.77
N GLN A 235 -7.30 -11.89 -8.03
CA GLN A 235 -8.11 -13.05 -8.40
C GLN A 235 -7.54 -14.36 -7.86
N ARG A 236 -6.21 -14.49 -7.85
CA ARG A 236 -5.56 -15.66 -7.26
C ARG A 236 -5.84 -15.75 -5.77
N CYS A 237 -5.68 -14.66 -5.02
CA CYS A 237 -5.97 -14.62 -3.59
C CYS A 237 -7.44 -14.96 -3.30
N VAL A 238 -8.37 -14.42 -4.08
CA VAL A 238 -9.81 -14.69 -3.92
C VAL A 238 -10.16 -16.15 -4.17
N ARG A 239 -9.56 -16.78 -5.19
CA ARG A 239 -9.88 -18.17 -5.56
C ARG A 239 -9.19 -19.21 -4.69
N GLU A 240 -7.96 -18.95 -4.24
CA GLU A 240 -7.10 -19.95 -3.63
C GLU A 240 -6.99 -19.81 -2.11
N SER A 241 -7.34 -18.64 -1.53
CA SER A 241 -7.16 -18.41 -0.11
C SER A 241 -8.22 -19.14 0.73
N LEU A 242 -7.77 -19.82 1.78
CA LEU A 242 -8.61 -20.33 2.85
C LEU A 242 -8.83 -19.30 3.97
N VAL A 243 -8.01 -18.23 3.98
CA VAL A 243 -8.17 -17.06 4.84
C VAL A 243 -9.20 -16.13 4.22
N PRO A 244 -10.10 -15.51 4.99
CA PRO A 244 -11.00 -14.48 4.46
C PRO A 244 -10.23 -13.36 3.73
N VAL A 245 -10.71 -12.96 2.54
CA VAL A 245 -10.04 -11.96 1.70
C VAL A 245 -10.87 -10.68 1.65
N ILE A 246 -10.24 -9.54 1.88
CA ILE A 246 -10.77 -8.22 1.54
C ILE A 246 -10.11 -7.78 0.26
N GLU A 247 -10.83 -7.88 -0.85
CA GLU A 247 -10.31 -7.52 -2.17
C GLU A 247 -10.72 -6.11 -2.59
N THR A 248 -9.91 -5.55 -3.49
CA THR A 248 -10.29 -4.35 -4.26
C THR A 248 -10.48 -4.76 -5.72
N GLY A 249 -11.56 -4.29 -6.35
CA GLY A 249 -11.76 -4.46 -7.79
C GLY A 249 -10.75 -3.64 -8.61
N THR A 250 -10.73 -3.88 -9.91
CA THR A 250 -10.10 -2.98 -10.89
C THR A 250 -10.93 -1.70 -10.98
N GLY A 251 -10.31 -0.55 -10.74
CA GLY A 251 -10.95 0.75 -10.97
C GLY A 251 -11.10 1.00 -12.47
N ASN A 252 -12.22 1.57 -12.87
CA ASN A 252 -12.39 2.24 -14.15
C ASN A 252 -12.99 3.62 -13.85
N CYS A 253 -12.12 4.62 -13.79
CA CYS A 253 -12.51 5.95 -13.34
C CYS A 253 -13.10 6.76 -14.47
N HIS A 254 -14.32 7.23 -14.26
CA HIS A 254 -15.07 8.00 -15.23
C HIS A 254 -15.10 9.48 -14.84
N THR A 255 -14.93 10.35 -15.83
CA THR A 255 -15.25 11.78 -15.70
C THR A 255 -16.44 12.07 -16.57
N TYR A 256 -17.53 12.61 -16.00
CA TYR A 256 -18.72 12.99 -16.74
C TYR A 256 -18.84 14.52 -16.82
N VAL A 257 -18.96 15.04 -18.04
CA VAL A 257 -19.18 16.45 -18.32
C VAL A 257 -20.65 16.66 -18.63
N HIS A 258 -21.40 17.19 -17.65
CA HIS A 258 -22.82 17.45 -17.73
C HIS A 258 -23.11 18.71 -18.57
N ALA A 259 -24.32 18.82 -19.13
CA ALA A 259 -24.76 19.97 -19.95
C ALA A 259 -24.59 21.34 -19.28
N SER A 260 -24.65 21.41 -17.93
CA SER A 260 -24.46 22.66 -17.17
C SER A 260 -23.01 22.90 -16.72
N ALA A 261 -22.04 22.13 -17.21
CA ALA A 261 -20.64 22.25 -16.78
C ALA A 261 -19.99 23.54 -17.29
N ASP A 262 -19.16 24.15 -16.45
CA ASP A 262 -18.19 25.15 -16.90
C ASP A 262 -17.07 24.45 -17.68
N PHE A 263 -16.91 24.78 -18.96
CA PHE A 263 -15.97 24.09 -19.84
C PHE A 263 -14.50 24.32 -19.47
N ALA A 264 -14.14 25.49 -18.96
CA ALA A 264 -12.78 25.77 -18.54
C ALA A 264 -12.41 24.88 -17.33
N LYS A 265 -13.31 24.81 -16.36
CA LYS A 265 -13.16 23.94 -15.20
C LYS A 265 -13.16 22.46 -15.58
N ALA A 266 -14.08 22.03 -16.46
CA ALA A 266 -14.17 20.65 -16.92
C ALA A 266 -12.88 20.21 -17.62
N ARG A 267 -12.32 21.02 -18.54
CA ARG A 267 -11.04 20.74 -19.20
C ARG A 267 -9.90 20.60 -18.21
N ALA A 268 -9.77 21.53 -17.27
CA ALA A 268 -8.73 21.48 -16.24
C ALA A 268 -8.83 20.18 -15.39
N ILE A 269 -10.04 19.75 -15.03
CA ILE A 269 -10.27 18.51 -14.28
C ILE A 269 -9.90 17.29 -15.11
N VAL A 270 -10.36 17.20 -16.36
CA VAL A 270 -10.07 16.04 -17.25
C VAL A 270 -8.57 15.93 -17.50
N MET A 271 -7.90 17.03 -17.85
CA MET A 271 -6.45 17.04 -18.05
C MET A 271 -5.71 16.58 -16.81
N ASN A 272 -6.01 17.13 -15.66
CA ASN A 272 -5.37 16.72 -14.42
C ASN A 272 -5.66 15.24 -14.09
N ALA A 273 -6.91 14.80 -14.19
CA ALA A 273 -7.31 13.43 -13.88
C ALA A 273 -6.64 12.38 -14.79
N LYS A 274 -6.38 12.74 -16.07
CA LYS A 274 -5.73 11.84 -17.03
C LYS A 274 -4.20 11.92 -17.02
N THR A 275 -3.61 13.12 -16.90
CA THR A 275 -2.20 13.32 -17.23
C THR A 275 -1.29 13.51 -16.01
N GLN A 276 -1.82 13.84 -14.84
CA GLN A 276 -1.01 14.06 -13.62
C GLN A 276 -0.17 12.83 -13.25
N ARG A 277 -0.79 11.65 -13.26
CA ARG A 277 -0.12 10.38 -12.96
C ARG A 277 -0.92 9.20 -13.53
N VAL A 278 -0.55 8.74 -14.70
CA VAL A 278 -1.28 7.68 -15.42
C VAL A 278 -1.22 6.29 -14.75
N GLY A 279 -0.21 6.04 -13.92
CA GLY A 279 0.02 4.73 -13.29
C GLY A 279 -0.74 4.48 -11.98
N VAL A 280 -1.76 5.28 -11.63
CA VAL A 280 -2.56 5.14 -10.42
C VAL A 280 -3.98 4.66 -10.71
N CYS A 281 -4.59 3.98 -9.74
CA CYS A 281 -5.93 3.37 -9.88
C CYS A 281 -7.08 4.39 -9.98
N ASN A 282 -6.83 5.68 -9.75
CA ASN A 282 -7.79 6.76 -9.84
C ASN A 282 -7.51 7.74 -11.00
N ALA A 283 -6.62 7.39 -11.94
CA ALA A 283 -6.48 8.12 -13.17
C ALA A 283 -7.74 7.95 -14.03
N CYS A 284 -8.15 9.01 -14.73
CA CYS A 284 -9.31 8.95 -15.63
C CYS A 284 -9.03 7.98 -16.79
N GLU A 285 -9.94 7.00 -16.98
CA GLU A 285 -9.90 6.04 -18.08
C GLU A 285 -11.02 6.29 -19.09
N SER A 286 -12.18 6.75 -18.62
CA SER A 286 -13.33 7.04 -19.45
C SER A 286 -13.80 8.47 -19.29
N LEU A 287 -13.97 9.17 -20.40
CA LEU A 287 -14.58 10.49 -20.47
C LEU A 287 -15.98 10.35 -21.07
N LEU A 288 -16.99 10.74 -20.32
CA LEU A 288 -18.38 10.80 -20.77
C LEU A 288 -18.78 12.28 -20.92
N VAL A 289 -19.41 12.63 -22.00
CA VAL A 289 -19.85 14.01 -22.29
C VAL A 289 -21.33 13.98 -22.65
N ASP A 290 -22.10 14.87 -22.03
CA ASP A 290 -23.50 15.04 -22.34
C ASP A 290 -23.68 15.42 -23.84
N GLU A 291 -24.62 14.77 -24.51
CA GLU A 291 -24.90 14.98 -25.93
C GLU A 291 -25.14 16.47 -26.27
N ALA A 292 -25.83 17.19 -25.38
CA ALA A 292 -26.21 18.58 -25.57
C ALA A 292 -24.97 19.53 -25.64
N VAL A 293 -23.80 19.10 -25.18
CA VAL A 293 -22.57 19.93 -25.17
C VAL A 293 -21.41 19.26 -25.89
N ALA A 294 -21.59 18.09 -26.46
CA ALA A 294 -20.54 17.32 -27.11
C ALA A 294 -19.85 18.10 -28.21
N ASP A 295 -20.61 18.70 -29.15
CA ASP A 295 -20.07 19.46 -30.29
C ASP A 295 -19.22 20.67 -29.85
N ALA A 296 -19.61 21.32 -28.76
CA ALA A 296 -18.90 22.50 -28.26
C ALA A 296 -17.68 22.14 -27.39
N PHE A 297 -17.71 21.00 -26.67
CA PHE A 297 -16.69 20.63 -25.69
C PHE A 297 -15.61 19.70 -26.28
N LEU A 298 -16.01 18.67 -27.05
CA LEU A 298 -15.11 17.61 -27.49
C LEU A 298 -13.94 18.09 -28.36
N PRO A 299 -14.12 18.95 -29.40
CA PRO A 299 -12.99 19.28 -30.28
C PRO A 299 -11.80 19.88 -29.51
N GLY A 300 -12.05 20.84 -28.62
CA GLY A 300 -11.02 21.44 -27.80
C GLY A 300 -10.42 20.49 -26.74
N MET A 301 -11.25 19.65 -26.10
CA MET A 301 -10.78 18.69 -25.09
C MET A 301 -9.92 17.59 -25.72
N LEU A 302 -10.35 17.05 -26.85
CA LEU A 302 -9.61 16.00 -27.56
C LEU A 302 -8.27 16.51 -28.08
N ALA A 303 -8.22 17.78 -28.57
CA ALA A 303 -6.97 18.43 -28.98
C ALA A 303 -5.97 18.55 -27.84
N GLU A 304 -6.42 18.96 -26.63
CA GLU A 304 -5.57 19.05 -25.44
C GLU A 304 -5.04 17.68 -25.02
N LEU A 305 -5.88 16.63 -25.02
CA LEU A 305 -5.47 15.25 -24.70
C LEU A 305 -4.45 14.73 -25.72
N ALA A 306 -4.69 14.93 -27.01
CA ALA A 306 -3.76 14.54 -28.09
C ALA A 306 -2.40 15.26 -27.95
N ALA A 307 -2.41 16.56 -27.69
CA ALA A 307 -1.18 17.34 -27.45
C ALA A 307 -0.40 16.84 -26.22
N ALA A 308 -1.08 16.27 -25.22
CA ALA A 308 -0.47 15.62 -24.07
C ALA A 308 -0.01 14.17 -24.34
N GLY A 309 -0.10 13.67 -25.57
CA GLY A 309 0.30 12.32 -25.97
C GLY A 309 -0.66 11.21 -25.52
N VAL A 310 -1.91 11.54 -25.22
CA VAL A 310 -2.93 10.55 -24.85
C VAL A 310 -3.47 9.85 -26.10
N THR A 311 -3.42 8.52 -26.10
CA THR A 311 -4.12 7.71 -27.09
C THR A 311 -5.61 7.64 -26.76
N ILE A 312 -6.47 7.92 -27.72
CA ILE A 312 -7.91 8.06 -27.53
C ILE A 312 -8.65 6.93 -28.27
N HIS A 313 -9.51 6.23 -27.55
CA HIS A 313 -10.51 5.31 -28.10
C HIS A 313 -11.85 6.01 -28.03
N GLY A 314 -12.44 6.34 -29.16
CA GLY A 314 -13.66 7.14 -29.20
C GLY A 314 -14.75 6.49 -30.07
N ASP A 315 -16.01 6.77 -29.70
CA ASP A 315 -17.18 6.44 -30.51
C ASP A 315 -17.25 7.28 -31.79
N SER A 316 -18.32 7.15 -32.56
CA SER A 316 -18.50 7.88 -33.83
C SER A 316 -18.53 9.38 -33.67
N VAL A 317 -19.14 9.89 -32.57
CA VAL A 317 -19.25 11.33 -32.29
C VAL A 317 -17.88 11.91 -31.92
N ALA A 318 -17.13 11.23 -31.03
CA ALA A 318 -15.78 11.64 -30.68
C ALA A 318 -14.83 11.62 -31.89
N ARG A 319 -14.99 10.66 -32.80
CA ARG A 319 -14.20 10.56 -34.03
C ARG A 319 -14.52 11.70 -35.03
N GLU A 320 -15.78 12.10 -35.11
CA GLU A 320 -16.17 13.23 -35.94
C GLU A 320 -15.57 14.53 -35.39
N ALA A 321 -15.70 14.78 -34.09
CA ALA A 321 -15.06 15.91 -33.41
C ALA A 321 -13.53 15.93 -33.57
N ALA A 322 -12.88 14.76 -33.62
CA ALA A 322 -11.46 14.63 -33.86
C ALA A 322 -11.02 14.95 -35.29
N ARG A 323 -11.87 14.69 -36.30
CA ARG A 323 -11.64 15.13 -37.69
C ARG A 323 -11.65 16.65 -37.79
N ASP A 324 -12.62 17.28 -37.14
CA ASP A 324 -12.75 18.72 -37.14
C ASP A 324 -11.56 19.42 -36.46
N ALA A 325 -10.91 18.72 -35.52
CA ALA A 325 -9.73 19.21 -34.81
C ALA A 325 -8.39 18.74 -35.43
N ASP A 326 -8.41 17.98 -36.54
CA ASP A 326 -7.22 17.42 -37.22
C ASP A 326 -6.30 16.57 -36.31
N ILE A 327 -6.90 15.74 -35.44
CA ILE A 327 -6.19 14.92 -34.45
C ILE A 327 -6.46 13.41 -34.56
N LEU A 328 -6.95 12.96 -35.71
CA LEU A 328 -7.26 11.53 -35.93
C LEU A 328 -6.06 10.59 -35.71
N GLY A 329 -4.84 11.08 -35.88
CA GLY A 329 -3.62 10.32 -35.61
C GLY A 329 -3.43 9.88 -34.14
N SER A 330 -4.15 10.51 -33.21
CA SER A 330 -4.17 10.12 -31.79
C SER A 330 -5.27 9.11 -31.44
N PHE A 331 -6.10 8.71 -32.43
CA PHE A 331 -7.16 7.73 -32.24
C PHE A 331 -6.70 6.33 -32.65
N VAL A 332 -7.15 5.33 -31.89
CA VAL A 332 -6.98 3.92 -32.18
C VAL A 332 -8.35 3.30 -32.44
N ASP A 333 -8.43 2.34 -33.34
CA ASP A 333 -9.66 1.56 -33.54
C ASP A 333 -9.99 0.75 -32.29
N ALA A 334 -11.28 0.77 -31.92
CA ALA A 334 -11.79 0.09 -30.73
C ALA A 334 -11.81 -1.42 -30.94
#